data_8827394efc6683de730e66ae58a4309b
#
_entry.id   8827394efc6683de730e66ae58a4309b
#
_cell.length_a   1.000
_cell.length_b   1.000
_cell.length_c   1.000
_cell.angle_alpha   90.00
_cell.angle_beta   90.00
_cell.angle_gamma   90.00
#
_symmetry.space_group_name_H-M   'P 1'
#
loop_
_entity.id
_entity.type
_entity.pdbx_description
1 polymer ?
#
loop_
_entity_poly.entity_id
_entity_poly.type
_entity_poly.pdbx_seq_one_letter_code
_entity_poly.pdbx_strand_id
1 'polypeptide(L)'
;IDRIKEYDWHAKIHSAGDEWLELTNLLAKVTIPVVIDHMGHPELGKGLNQPSIKLILNLLRKENWWIMVSNGDRVSAEEHGWSDALPFARMLIEAAPDRSIWCTDRPHVQYRKPMPNDADLVDYFYRAAPDPVQRQKILVDNPARLLAF
;
A
#
# COMPACT_ATOMS: atom_id res chain seq x y z
N ILE A 1 -1.49 3.54 -20.84
CA ILE A 1 -2.40 2.62 -20.15
C ILE A 1 -3.05 1.67 -21.16
N ASP A 2 -3.61 2.17 -22.26
CA ASP A 2 -4.29 1.31 -23.26
C ASP A 2 -3.39 0.21 -23.83
N ARG A 3 -2.07 0.51 -24.03
CA ARG A 3 -1.10 -0.45 -24.56
C ARG A 3 -0.82 -1.66 -23.65
N ILE A 4 -1.00 -1.54 -22.34
CA ILE A 4 -0.77 -2.65 -21.40
C ILE A 4 -2.04 -3.45 -21.11
N LYS A 5 -3.20 -2.93 -21.47
CA LYS A 5 -4.49 -3.59 -21.31
C LYS A 5 -4.61 -4.90 -22.09
N GLU A 6 -3.98 -4.95 -23.27
CA GLU A 6 -3.97 -6.13 -24.15
C GLU A 6 -3.19 -7.33 -23.57
N TYR A 7 -2.36 -7.08 -22.54
CA TYR A 7 -1.51 -8.10 -21.92
C TYR A 7 -2.01 -8.55 -20.55
N ASP A 8 -3.20 -8.14 -20.13
CA ASP A 8 -3.72 -8.38 -18.78
C ASP A 8 -2.78 -7.93 -17.65
N TRP A 9 -1.95 -6.92 -17.92
CA TRP A 9 -1.02 -6.37 -16.94
C TRP A 9 -1.72 -5.41 -16.00
N HIS A 10 -1.23 -5.36 -14.77
CA HIS A 10 -1.56 -4.30 -13.81
C HIS A 10 -0.51 -3.18 -13.85
N ALA A 11 -0.90 -1.98 -13.46
CA ALA A 11 0.02 -0.88 -13.20
C ALA A 11 0.34 -0.80 -11.72
N LYS A 12 1.58 -0.47 -11.37
CA LYS A 12 1.99 -0.14 -10.01
C LYS A 12 2.35 1.35 -9.98
N ILE A 13 1.72 2.13 -9.12
CA ILE A 13 1.95 3.57 -9.01
C ILE A 13 2.67 3.87 -7.71
N HIS A 14 3.86 4.43 -7.83
CA HIS A 14 4.65 4.96 -6.74
C HIS A 14 4.57 6.48 -6.76
N SER A 15 4.02 7.08 -5.71
CA SER A 15 3.93 8.53 -5.49
C SER A 15 3.83 8.79 -4.00
N ALA A 16 4.09 10.01 -3.55
CA ALA A 16 4.18 10.34 -2.13
C ALA A 16 3.34 11.55 -1.76
N GLY A 17 2.70 11.49 -0.60
CA GLY A 17 1.99 12.62 -0.02
C GLY A 17 1.05 13.31 -0.99
N ASP A 18 1.16 14.63 -1.10
CA ASP A 18 0.25 15.45 -1.91
C ASP A 18 0.49 15.36 -3.44
N GLU A 19 1.57 14.71 -3.90
CA GLU A 19 1.77 14.40 -5.34
C GLU A 19 0.59 13.58 -5.91
N TRP A 20 -0.07 12.75 -5.08
CA TRP A 20 -1.27 12.02 -5.47
C TRP A 20 -2.38 12.92 -5.99
N LEU A 21 -2.50 14.15 -5.46
CA LEU A 21 -3.54 15.12 -5.85
C LEU A 21 -3.32 15.63 -7.27
N GLU A 22 -2.07 15.78 -7.68
CA GLU A 22 -1.70 16.21 -9.03
C GLU A 22 -2.08 15.16 -10.09
N LEU A 23 -2.10 13.89 -9.69
CA LEU A 23 -2.45 12.77 -10.57
C LEU A 23 -3.95 12.53 -10.72
N THR A 24 -4.82 13.24 -9.99
CA THR A 24 -6.27 12.95 -9.90
C THR A 24 -6.93 12.78 -11.26
N ASN A 25 -6.67 13.68 -12.22
CA ASN A 25 -7.27 13.63 -13.56
C ASN A 25 -6.81 12.42 -14.38
N LEU A 26 -5.57 11.96 -14.18
CA LEU A 26 -5.03 10.76 -14.80
C LEU A 26 -5.67 9.51 -14.17
N LEU A 27 -5.69 9.46 -12.84
CA LEU A 27 -6.19 8.33 -12.07
C LEU A 27 -7.68 8.06 -12.30
N ALA A 28 -8.46 9.11 -12.57
CA ALA A 28 -9.89 8.99 -12.88
C ALA A 28 -10.17 8.17 -14.15
N LYS A 29 -9.22 8.15 -15.11
CA LYS A 29 -9.36 7.51 -16.42
C LYS A 29 -8.82 6.08 -16.48
N VAL A 30 -8.22 5.60 -15.39
CA VAL A 30 -7.59 4.27 -15.36
C VAL A 30 -8.63 3.17 -15.22
N THR A 31 -8.60 2.21 -16.14
CA THR A 31 -9.56 1.08 -16.21
C THR A 31 -8.91 -0.29 -15.98
N ILE A 32 -7.58 -0.36 -15.99
CA ILE A 32 -6.82 -1.59 -15.68
C ILE A 32 -6.65 -1.76 -14.18
N PRO A 33 -6.26 -2.96 -13.68
CA PRO A 33 -5.87 -3.10 -12.28
C PRO A 33 -4.68 -2.20 -11.95
N VAL A 34 -4.75 -1.52 -10.81
CA VAL A 34 -3.69 -0.63 -10.31
C VAL A 34 -3.37 -0.96 -8.87
N VAL A 35 -2.09 -1.10 -8.58
CA VAL A 35 -1.56 -1.21 -7.22
C VAL A 35 -1.02 0.15 -6.78
N ILE A 36 -1.56 0.69 -5.71
CA ILE A 36 -0.98 1.82 -4.99
C ILE A 36 0.20 1.28 -4.17
N ASP A 37 1.41 1.72 -4.49
CA ASP A 37 2.62 1.24 -3.85
C ASP A 37 2.79 1.81 -2.44
N HIS A 38 3.26 0.98 -1.51
CA HIS A 38 3.73 1.37 -0.19
C HIS A 38 2.79 2.35 0.56
N MET A 39 1.51 2.00 0.69
CA MET A 39 0.48 2.82 1.34
C MET A 39 0.30 4.23 0.72
N GLY A 40 0.86 4.48 -0.47
CA GLY A 40 0.89 5.80 -1.10
C GLY A 40 1.85 6.79 -0.41
N HIS A 41 2.81 6.31 0.38
CA HIS A 41 3.78 7.10 1.14
C HIS A 41 3.13 8.28 1.90
N PRO A 42 2.25 8.02 2.88
CA PRO A 42 1.60 9.08 3.64
C PRO A 42 2.59 9.89 4.47
N GLU A 43 2.33 11.16 4.62
CA GLU A 43 3.04 12.02 5.56
C GLU A 43 2.41 11.87 6.96
N LEU A 44 2.95 11.00 7.82
CA LEU A 44 2.30 10.65 9.09
C LEU A 44 1.99 11.87 9.97
N GLY A 45 2.85 12.90 9.95
CA GLY A 45 2.65 14.14 10.69
C GLY A 45 1.40 14.94 10.30
N LYS A 46 0.85 14.72 9.08
CA LYS A 46 -0.42 15.33 8.65
C LYS A 46 -1.66 14.58 9.15
N GLY A 47 -1.47 13.42 9.80
CA GLY A 47 -2.55 12.58 10.32
C GLY A 47 -3.35 11.85 9.24
N LEU A 48 -4.35 11.06 9.69
CA LEU A 48 -5.16 10.18 8.83
C LEU A 48 -6.09 10.94 7.87
N ASN A 49 -6.42 12.19 8.18
CA ASN A 49 -7.39 12.99 7.41
C ASN A 49 -6.75 13.80 6.27
N GLN A 50 -5.49 13.57 5.94
CA GLN A 50 -4.79 14.28 4.87
C GLN A 50 -5.46 14.06 3.50
N PRO A 51 -5.41 15.06 2.58
CA PRO A 51 -6.12 15.00 1.30
C PRO A 51 -5.71 13.81 0.43
N SER A 52 -4.42 13.48 0.39
CA SER A 52 -3.87 12.33 -0.35
C SER A 52 -4.48 10.99 0.11
N ILE A 53 -4.61 10.78 1.41
CA ILE A 53 -5.24 9.57 1.98
C ILE A 53 -6.73 9.52 1.63
N LYS A 54 -7.45 10.64 1.68
CA LYS A 54 -8.86 10.69 1.25
C LYS A 54 -9.01 10.31 -0.23
N LEU A 55 -8.10 10.77 -1.09
CA LEU A 55 -8.07 10.38 -2.49
C LEU A 55 -7.83 8.87 -2.64
N ILE A 56 -6.82 8.32 -1.94
CA ILE A 56 -6.51 6.90 -1.96
C ILE A 56 -7.71 6.06 -1.51
N LEU A 57 -8.36 6.42 -0.40
CA LEU A 57 -9.56 5.73 0.06
C LEU A 57 -10.70 5.78 -0.96
N ASN A 58 -10.88 6.90 -1.68
CA ASN A 58 -11.85 6.98 -2.76
C ASN A 58 -11.50 6.08 -3.95
N LEU A 59 -10.21 5.98 -4.31
CA LEU A 59 -9.75 5.06 -5.35
C LEU A 59 -10.00 3.61 -4.95
N LEU A 60 -9.74 3.23 -3.70
CA LEU A 60 -9.94 1.88 -3.18
C LEU A 60 -11.43 1.44 -3.14
N ARG A 61 -12.39 2.33 -3.32
CA ARG A 61 -13.81 1.96 -3.54
C ARG A 61 -14.05 1.31 -4.90
N LYS A 62 -13.15 1.52 -5.85
CA LYS A 62 -13.25 0.94 -7.19
C LYS A 62 -12.57 -0.43 -7.20
N GLU A 63 -13.17 -1.41 -7.87
CA GLU A 63 -12.71 -2.81 -7.86
C GLU A 63 -11.34 -3.03 -8.50
N ASN A 64 -10.93 -2.15 -9.40
CA ASN A 64 -9.63 -2.24 -10.07
C ASN A 64 -8.46 -1.63 -9.28
N TRP A 65 -8.70 -1.06 -8.08
CA TRP A 65 -7.67 -0.43 -7.26
C TRP A 65 -7.27 -1.31 -6.08
N TRP A 66 -5.98 -1.54 -5.97
CA TRP A 66 -5.31 -2.36 -4.97
C TRP A 66 -4.36 -1.52 -4.12
N ILE A 67 -4.02 -1.97 -2.93
CA ILE A 67 -3.08 -1.30 -2.04
C ILE A 67 -2.00 -2.27 -1.57
N MET A 68 -0.73 -1.85 -1.65
CA MET A 68 0.39 -2.55 -1.05
C MET A 68 0.70 -1.92 0.32
N VAL A 69 0.41 -2.65 1.40
CA VAL A 69 0.54 -2.17 2.78
C VAL A 69 1.93 -2.49 3.35
N SER A 70 2.94 -1.91 2.76
CA SER A 70 4.35 -2.06 3.12
C SER A 70 5.00 -0.70 3.43
N ASN A 71 6.27 -0.70 3.80
CA ASN A 71 7.05 0.51 4.08
C ASN A 71 6.56 1.35 5.27
N GLY A 72 5.91 0.74 6.27
CA GLY A 72 5.65 1.40 7.54
C GLY A 72 6.94 1.92 8.20
N ASP A 73 8.03 1.19 8.08
CA ASP A 73 9.38 1.54 8.51
C ASP A 73 9.92 2.83 7.85
N ARG A 74 9.63 3.04 6.56
CA ARG A 74 10.09 4.23 5.82
C ARG A 74 9.34 5.50 6.20
N VAL A 75 8.02 5.41 6.34
CA VAL A 75 7.16 6.58 6.61
C VAL A 75 7.11 6.94 8.10
N SER A 76 7.38 6.00 9.00
CA SER A 76 7.41 6.18 10.44
C SER A 76 8.44 7.22 10.87
N ALA A 77 8.16 7.96 11.95
CA ALA A 77 9.17 8.76 12.64
C ALA A 77 10.02 7.93 13.63
N GLU A 78 9.57 6.73 13.96
CA GLU A 78 10.26 5.81 14.88
C GLU A 78 11.37 5.05 14.16
N GLU A 79 12.48 4.78 14.85
CA GLU A 79 13.57 3.94 14.32
C GLU A 79 13.19 2.46 14.31
N HIS A 80 12.41 2.03 15.31
CA HIS A 80 12.01 0.64 15.51
C HIS A 80 10.52 0.53 15.85
N GLY A 81 9.91 -0.58 15.46
CA GLY A 81 8.53 -0.91 15.81
C GLY A 81 7.48 -0.16 15.02
N TRP A 82 7.73 1.05 14.57
CA TRP A 82 6.92 1.84 13.59
C TRP A 82 5.43 1.91 13.95
N SER A 83 5.14 2.13 15.24
CA SER A 83 3.77 2.08 15.77
C SER A 83 2.91 3.25 15.29
N ASP A 84 3.52 4.37 14.96
CA ASP A 84 2.87 5.55 14.39
C ASP A 84 2.33 5.31 12.96
N ALA A 85 2.88 4.34 12.22
CA ALA A 85 2.40 3.95 10.90
C ALA A 85 1.24 2.93 10.93
N LEU A 86 1.01 2.23 12.05
CA LEU A 86 -0.03 1.19 12.16
C LEU A 86 -1.45 1.71 11.86
N PRO A 87 -1.87 2.89 12.34
CA PRO A 87 -3.21 3.39 12.05
C PRO A 87 -3.47 3.55 10.53
N PHE A 88 -2.45 3.97 9.77
CA PHE A 88 -2.55 4.11 8.32
C PHE A 88 -2.69 2.74 7.64
N ALA A 89 -1.83 1.79 8.00
CA ALA A 89 -1.89 0.43 7.46
C ALA A 89 -3.25 -0.23 7.72
N ARG A 90 -3.75 -0.15 8.95
CA ARG A 90 -5.07 -0.70 9.33
C ARG A 90 -6.21 -0.10 8.53
N MET A 91 -6.26 1.22 8.46
CA MET A 91 -7.30 1.95 7.71
C MET A 91 -7.33 1.55 6.23
N LEU A 92 -6.17 1.39 5.60
CA LEU A 92 -6.07 0.98 4.19
C LEU A 92 -6.47 -0.48 3.98
N ILE A 93 -6.09 -1.38 4.91
CA ILE A 93 -6.52 -2.79 4.90
C ILE A 93 -8.03 -2.88 5.05
N GLU A 94 -8.63 -2.13 5.98
CA GLU A 94 -10.08 -2.10 6.19
C GLU A 94 -10.84 -1.57 4.98
N ALA A 95 -10.27 -0.58 4.27
CA ALA A 95 -10.88 -0.02 3.06
C ALA A 95 -10.90 -0.99 1.87
N ALA A 96 -9.93 -1.91 1.78
CA ALA A 96 -9.82 -2.86 0.67
C ALA A 96 -9.27 -4.23 1.12
N PRO A 97 -9.98 -4.97 2.01
CA PRO A 97 -9.47 -6.20 2.62
C PRO A 97 -9.15 -7.30 1.59
N ASP A 98 -9.93 -7.35 0.50
CA ASP A 98 -9.76 -8.31 -0.58
C ASP A 98 -8.82 -7.80 -1.69
N ARG A 99 -8.30 -6.60 -1.59
CA ARG A 99 -7.37 -5.98 -2.56
C ARG A 99 -6.15 -5.34 -1.88
N SER A 100 -5.86 -5.77 -0.65
CA SER A 100 -4.61 -5.45 0.04
C SER A 100 -3.60 -6.56 -0.21
N ILE A 101 -2.35 -6.19 -0.49
CA ILE A 101 -1.20 -7.07 -0.61
C ILE A 101 -0.05 -6.52 0.25
N TRP A 102 0.97 -7.33 0.51
CA TRP A 102 2.11 -6.93 1.33
C TRP A 102 3.43 -7.39 0.72
N CYS A 103 4.52 -6.67 1.00
CA CYS A 103 5.89 -7.07 0.70
C CYS A 103 6.88 -6.46 1.71
N THR A 104 8.12 -6.98 1.73
CA THR A 104 9.23 -6.43 2.54
C THR A 104 9.90 -5.23 1.91
N ASP A 105 9.74 -5.00 0.62
CA ASP A 105 10.45 -3.99 -0.18
C ASP A 105 11.98 -4.26 -0.26
N ARG A 106 12.39 -5.52 -0.08
CA ARG A 106 13.79 -5.90 -0.23
C ARG A 106 14.26 -5.67 -1.69
N PRO A 107 15.47 -5.12 -1.91
CA PRO A 107 16.60 -4.95 -0.99
C PRO A 107 16.68 -3.60 -0.28
N HIS A 108 15.57 -2.90 -0.03
CA HIS A 108 15.50 -1.64 0.73
C HIS A 108 16.35 -0.52 0.11
N VAL A 109 16.28 -0.36 -1.21
CA VAL A 109 17.06 0.65 -1.95
C VAL A 109 16.80 2.07 -1.41
N GLN A 110 17.87 2.89 -1.36
CA GLN A 110 17.81 4.28 -0.88
C GLN A 110 17.30 4.45 0.57
N TYR A 111 17.40 3.40 1.39
CA TYR A 111 17.00 3.46 2.78
C TYR A 111 17.93 4.40 3.59
N ARG A 112 17.37 5.34 4.34
CA ARG A 112 18.13 6.40 5.04
C ARG A 112 18.16 6.26 6.56
N LYS A 113 17.53 5.23 7.10
CA LYS A 113 17.47 4.88 8.52
C LYS A 113 18.29 3.61 8.79
N PRO A 114 18.45 3.16 10.06
CA PRO A 114 18.98 1.84 10.33
C PRO A 114 18.22 0.77 9.54
N MET A 115 18.95 -0.08 8.80
CA MET A 115 18.37 -1.09 7.92
C MET A 115 17.42 -2.00 8.71
N PRO A 116 16.16 -2.14 8.30
CA PRO A 116 15.21 -3.02 8.99
C PRO A 116 15.61 -4.48 8.82
N ASN A 117 15.34 -5.28 9.83
CA ASN A 117 15.34 -6.72 9.71
C ASN A 117 13.99 -7.17 9.07
N ASP A 118 14.02 -8.10 8.12
CA ASP A 118 12.80 -8.61 7.48
C ASP A 118 11.83 -9.23 8.50
N ALA A 119 12.33 -9.83 9.60
CA ALA A 119 11.48 -10.34 10.68
C ALA A 119 10.71 -9.21 11.40
N ASP A 120 11.34 -8.08 11.64
CA ASP A 120 10.68 -6.92 12.26
C ASP A 120 9.58 -6.34 11.35
N LEU A 121 9.79 -6.40 10.03
CA LEU A 121 8.77 -6.00 9.04
C LEU A 121 7.57 -6.96 9.05
N VAL A 122 7.80 -8.26 9.21
CA VAL A 122 6.73 -9.26 9.39
C VAL A 122 5.97 -9.02 10.69
N ASP A 123 6.67 -8.75 11.79
CA ASP A 123 6.04 -8.44 13.09
C ASP A 123 5.20 -7.16 13.02
N TYR A 124 5.71 -6.13 12.34
CA TYR A 124 4.93 -4.92 12.05
C TYR A 124 3.65 -5.25 11.26
N PHE A 125 3.76 -6.04 10.19
CA PHE A 125 2.61 -6.45 9.39
C PHE A 125 1.60 -7.25 10.24
N TYR A 126 2.04 -8.15 11.10
CA TYR A 126 1.15 -8.91 11.99
C TYR A 126 0.39 -8.01 12.97
N ARG A 127 0.99 -6.91 13.40
CA ARG A 127 0.33 -5.89 14.21
C ARG A 127 -0.66 -5.05 13.40
N ALA A 128 -0.37 -4.81 12.13
CA ALA A 128 -1.28 -4.11 11.22
C ALA A 128 -2.50 -4.96 10.85
N ALA A 129 -2.31 -6.28 10.64
CA ALA A 129 -3.34 -7.26 10.31
C ALA A 129 -3.41 -8.36 11.39
N PRO A 130 -4.02 -8.11 12.57
CA PRO A 130 -4.03 -9.07 13.68
C PRO A 130 -4.90 -10.30 13.43
N ASP A 131 -5.90 -10.22 12.55
CA ASP A 131 -6.74 -11.35 12.19
C ASP A 131 -5.99 -12.32 11.24
N PRO A 132 -5.85 -13.62 11.60
CA PRO A 132 -5.18 -14.59 10.76
C PRO A 132 -5.88 -14.83 9.41
N VAL A 133 -7.20 -14.70 9.33
CA VAL A 133 -7.94 -14.83 8.07
C VAL A 133 -7.59 -13.66 7.14
N GLN A 134 -7.51 -12.46 7.67
CA GLN A 134 -7.09 -11.27 6.93
C GLN A 134 -5.64 -11.40 6.44
N ARG A 135 -4.72 -11.91 7.28
CA ARG A 135 -3.33 -12.17 6.87
C ARG A 135 -3.25 -13.19 5.72
N GLN A 136 -4.01 -14.29 5.80
CA GLN A 136 -4.08 -15.27 4.70
C GLN A 136 -4.49 -14.59 3.39
N LYS A 137 -5.52 -13.76 3.41
CA LYS A 137 -5.94 -12.99 2.23
C LYS A 137 -4.81 -12.12 1.69
N ILE A 138 -4.17 -11.31 2.55
CA ILE A 138 -3.16 -10.33 2.14
C ILE A 138 -1.88 -10.99 1.62
N LEU A 139 -1.46 -12.11 2.22
CA LEU A 139 -0.21 -12.79 1.88
C LEU A 139 -0.35 -13.83 0.76
N VAL A 140 -1.55 -14.38 0.55
CA VAL A 140 -1.75 -15.54 -0.34
C VAL A 140 -2.87 -15.29 -1.35
N ASP A 141 -4.11 -15.14 -0.88
CA ASP A 141 -5.29 -15.18 -1.76
C ASP A 141 -5.33 -13.96 -2.70
N ASN A 142 -5.08 -12.77 -2.17
CA ASN A 142 -5.08 -11.54 -2.94
C ASN A 142 -3.92 -11.48 -3.95
N PRO A 143 -2.65 -11.75 -3.58
CA PRO A 143 -1.56 -11.85 -4.56
C PRO A 143 -1.82 -12.89 -5.64
N ALA A 144 -2.31 -14.07 -5.30
CA ALA A 144 -2.64 -15.12 -6.27
C ALA A 144 -3.66 -14.63 -7.30
N ARG A 145 -4.69 -13.90 -6.86
CA ARG A 145 -5.70 -13.33 -7.76
C ARG A 145 -5.17 -12.18 -8.62
N LEU A 146 -4.35 -11.28 -8.04
CA LEU A 146 -3.80 -10.14 -8.78
C LEU A 146 -2.79 -10.56 -9.84
N LEU A 147 -1.96 -11.56 -9.52
CA LEU A 147 -0.82 -11.99 -10.34
C LEU A 147 -1.13 -13.25 -11.16
N ALA A 148 -2.33 -13.81 -11.02
CA ALA A 148 -2.84 -14.95 -11.78
C ALA A 148 -1.95 -16.21 -11.71
N PHE A 149 -1.54 -16.60 -10.48
CA PHE A 149 -0.80 -17.86 -10.25
C PHE A 149 -1.51 -18.78 -9.25
#